data_0e82e55faa84587b4c9bd894fffd79e4
#
_entry.id   0e82e55faa84587b4c9bd894fffd79e4
#
_cell.length_a   1.000
_cell.length_b   1.000
_cell.length_c   1.000
_cell.angle_alpha   90.00
_cell.angle_beta   90.00
_cell.angle_gamma   90.00
#
_symmetry.space_group_name_H-M   'P 1'
#
loop_
_entity.id
_entity.type
_entity.pdbx_description
1 polymer ?
#
loop_
_entity_poly.entity_id
_entity_poly.type
_entity_poly.pdbx_seq_one_letter_code
_entity_poly.pdbx_strand_id
1 'polypeptide(L)'
;MLNLLEHRGILSNTLVVATSDNGMPFPRVKGQAYDDSDHMPLAMQWPEGIRNPGRIVTDYVSFIDFAPTFLELAGITEKQVGMAPIAGRSLNDIFRSAKSGQACAVRDHVIIGRERNDVGRPHDWGYPVRGIVKNDLLYLHNFEPARWPSGNPETGYTDCGGSPTKTETLKTRLSPKQEHRWELSFGLRGAEELYDLRRDPNCLKNVAGDAAFRAETLQLRVQLFRELQAQADPRVLGRGQIFDEYPFASDELRGFYERYLRGEKLDARWINDSDVEPLPLPRTR
;
A
#
# COMPACT_ATOMS: atom_id res chain seq x y z
N MET A 1 -16.13 -12.64 20.19
CA MET A 1 -17.12 -12.19 19.17
C MET A 1 -17.86 -13.37 18.55
N LEU A 2 -17.24 -14.38 17.96
CA LEU A 2 -17.92 -15.53 17.34
C LEU A 2 -18.88 -16.24 18.30
N ASN A 3 -18.44 -16.59 19.51
CA ASN A 3 -19.29 -17.21 20.53
C ASN A 3 -20.55 -16.38 20.84
N LEU A 4 -20.45 -15.04 20.83
CA LEU A 4 -21.60 -14.17 21.06
C LEU A 4 -22.62 -14.25 19.91
N LEU A 5 -22.14 -14.28 18.65
CA LEU A 5 -23.00 -14.44 17.49
C LEU A 5 -23.71 -15.80 17.50
N GLU A 6 -22.97 -16.84 17.89
CA GLU A 6 -23.50 -18.20 18.03
C GLU A 6 -24.58 -18.28 19.12
N HIS A 7 -24.30 -17.76 20.32
CA HIS A 7 -25.29 -17.72 21.42
C HIS A 7 -26.56 -16.94 21.06
N ARG A 8 -26.41 -15.95 20.17
CA ARG A 8 -27.59 -15.21 19.66
C ARG A 8 -28.29 -15.86 18.48
N GLY A 9 -27.78 -16.98 18.00
CA GLY A 9 -28.36 -17.72 16.88
C GLY A 9 -28.27 -17.02 15.52
N ILE A 10 -27.35 -16.04 15.37
CA ILE A 10 -27.21 -15.25 14.13
C ILE A 10 -25.90 -15.51 13.38
N LEU A 11 -25.01 -16.36 13.91
CA LEU A 11 -23.72 -16.64 13.27
C LEU A 11 -23.87 -17.25 11.88
N SER A 12 -24.87 -18.10 11.68
CA SER A 12 -25.09 -18.77 10.38
C SER A 12 -25.35 -17.79 9.24
N ASN A 13 -26.07 -16.71 9.50
CA ASN A 13 -26.41 -15.64 8.54
C ASN A 13 -25.53 -14.39 8.73
N THR A 14 -24.32 -14.55 9.25
CA THR A 14 -23.37 -13.43 9.44
C THR A 14 -22.06 -13.69 8.70
N LEU A 15 -21.71 -12.82 7.74
CA LEU A 15 -20.36 -12.77 7.17
C LEU A 15 -19.42 -12.09 8.15
N VAL A 16 -18.46 -12.83 8.67
CA VAL A 16 -17.39 -12.32 9.51
C VAL A 16 -16.11 -12.19 8.68
N VAL A 17 -15.53 -11.01 8.67
CA VAL A 17 -14.27 -10.71 7.98
C VAL A 17 -13.24 -10.32 9.00
N ALA A 18 -12.09 -10.98 9.00
CA ALA A 18 -10.92 -10.65 9.84
C ALA A 18 -9.73 -10.30 8.94
N THR A 19 -9.21 -9.11 9.10
CA THR A 19 -8.09 -8.59 8.31
C THR A 19 -7.35 -7.49 9.09
N SER A 20 -6.29 -6.91 8.50
CA SER A 20 -5.62 -5.70 8.96
C SER A 20 -5.80 -4.60 7.92
N ASP A 21 -5.70 -3.34 8.33
CA ASP A 21 -5.82 -2.16 7.46
C ASP A 21 -4.52 -1.88 6.68
N ASN A 22 -3.37 -2.20 7.28
CA ASN A 22 -2.04 -2.03 6.69
C ASN A 22 -1.01 -2.91 7.40
N GLY A 23 0.19 -2.99 6.86
CA GLY A 23 1.32 -3.64 7.50
C GLY A 23 1.78 -2.93 8.78
N MET A 24 2.65 -3.57 9.57
CA MET A 24 3.16 -3.07 10.85
C MET A 24 3.83 -1.70 10.72
N PRO A 25 3.82 -0.84 11.77
CA PRO A 25 4.36 0.52 11.72
C PRO A 25 5.91 0.55 11.81
N PHE A 26 6.56 -0.21 10.95
CA PHE A 26 8.02 -0.24 10.81
C PHE A 26 8.48 0.48 9.55
N PRO A 27 9.76 0.95 9.52
CA PRO A 27 10.36 1.44 8.28
C PRO A 27 10.15 0.43 7.14
N ARG A 28 9.84 0.91 5.93
CA ARG A 28 9.62 0.12 4.74
C ARG A 28 8.32 -0.71 4.70
N VAL A 29 7.51 -0.68 5.75
CA VAL A 29 6.23 -1.41 5.84
C VAL A 29 5.06 -0.42 5.75
N LYS A 30 4.56 0.09 6.87
CA LYS A 30 3.41 1.02 6.86
C LYS A 30 3.68 2.24 5.98
N GLY A 31 2.72 2.59 5.12
CA GLY A 31 2.83 3.75 4.23
C GLY A 31 3.78 3.56 3.05
N GLN A 32 4.20 2.32 2.77
CA GLN A 32 4.94 1.94 1.56
C GLN A 32 4.07 1.08 0.63
N ALA A 33 4.65 0.46 -0.40
CA ALA A 33 3.95 -0.38 -1.37
C ALA A 33 4.71 -1.70 -1.64
N TYR A 34 5.36 -2.24 -0.62
CA TYR A 34 6.03 -3.53 -0.69
C TYR A 34 5.10 -4.64 -0.20
N ASP A 35 5.48 -5.90 -0.37
CA ASP A 35 4.64 -7.04 0.02
C ASP A 35 4.21 -6.96 1.49
N ASP A 36 5.12 -6.73 2.42
CA ASP A 36 4.81 -6.55 3.85
C ASP A 36 3.91 -5.34 4.15
N SER A 37 3.76 -4.40 3.21
CA SER A 37 2.92 -3.21 3.36
C SER A 37 1.46 -3.48 3.02
N ASP A 38 1.23 -4.28 1.97
CA ASP A 38 -0.06 -4.38 1.28
C ASP A 38 -0.63 -5.81 1.26
N HIS A 39 0.18 -6.83 1.55
CA HIS A 39 -0.26 -8.24 1.63
C HIS A 39 -0.85 -8.54 3.01
N MET A 40 -2.09 -8.10 3.22
CA MET A 40 -2.75 -8.22 4.51
C MET A 40 -3.34 -9.61 4.74
N PRO A 41 -3.28 -10.14 5.97
CA PRO A 41 -3.98 -11.36 6.31
C PRO A 41 -5.48 -11.18 6.09
N LEU A 42 -6.13 -12.18 5.50
CA LEU A 42 -7.55 -12.17 5.27
C LEU A 42 -8.18 -13.52 5.60
N ALA A 43 -9.10 -13.51 6.54
CA ALA A 43 -9.93 -14.68 6.85
C ALA A 43 -11.40 -14.31 6.84
N MET A 44 -12.22 -15.16 6.25
CA MET A 44 -13.66 -14.97 6.16
C MET A 44 -14.42 -16.21 6.63
N GLN A 45 -15.50 -15.98 7.36
CA GLN A 45 -16.40 -17.03 7.83
C GLN A 45 -17.86 -16.60 7.57
N TRP A 46 -18.61 -17.47 6.91
CA TRP A 46 -20.05 -17.34 6.74
C TRP A 46 -20.64 -18.73 6.49
N PRO A 47 -21.20 -19.39 7.52
CA PRO A 47 -21.62 -20.78 7.45
C PRO A 47 -22.65 -21.07 6.34
N GLU A 48 -23.60 -20.15 6.08
CA GLU A 48 -24.60 -20.32 5.05
C GLU A 48 -24.16 -19.95 3.64
N GLY A 49 -23.08 -19.15 3.51
CA GLY A 49 -22.68 -18.58 2.21
C GLY A 49 -21.36 -19.09 1.66
N ILE A 50 -20.42 -19.53 2.50
CA ILE A 50 -19.11 -20.00 2.03
C ILE A 50 -19.08 -21.53 1.95
N ARG A 51 -18.88 -22.05 0.74
CA ARG A 51 -18.75 -23.49 0.49
C ARG A 51 -17.39 -24.02 0.92
N ASN A 52 -17.34 -25.26 1.39
CA ASN A 52 -16.13 -25.97 1.80
C ASN A 52 -15.27 -25.12 2.77
N PRO A 53 -15.76 -24.84 4.00
CA PRO A 53 -15.08 -24.03 4.98
C PRO A 53 -13.75 -24.67 5.42
N GLY A 54 -12.83 -23.83 5.92
CA GLY A 54 -11.48 -24.27 6.35
C GLY A 54 -10.48 -24.47 5.21
N ARG A 55 -10.82 -24.09 3.98
CA ARG A 55 -9.89 -24.11 2.84
C ARG A 55 -9.02 -22.87 2.79
N ILE A 56 -7.89 -22.99 2.11
CA ILE A 56 -7.02 -21.87 1.75
C ILE A 56 -7.27 -21.53 0.27
N VAL A 57 -7.49 -20.25 -0.02
CA VAL A 57 -7.69 -19.69 -1.35
C VAL A 57 -6.46 -18.82 -1.68
N THR A 58 -5.94 -18.96 -2.90
CA THR A 58 -4.73 -18.24 -3.37
C THR A 58 -5.04 -17.23 -4.48
N ASP A 59 -6.33 -16.98 -4.75
CA ASP A 59 -6.76 -15.92 -5.64
C ASP A 59 -6.35 -14.55 -5.08
N TYR A 60 -5.95 -13.64 -5.94
CA TYR A 60 -5.71 -12.27 -5.51
C TYR A 60 -7.01 -11.56 -5.15
N VAL A 61 -7.04 -10.99 -3.97
CA VAL A 61 -8.17 -10.23 -3.41
C VAL A 61 -7.69 -8.84 -3.03
N SER A 62 -8.42 -7.82 -3.45
CA SER A 62 -8.19 -6.44 -3.03
C SER A 62 -9.30 -5.97 -2.10
N PHE A 63 -9.02 -5.02 -1.21
CA PHE A 63 -10.05 -4.45 -0.33
C PHE A 63 -11.13 -3.68 -1.08
N ILE A 64 -10.85 -3.24 -2.32
CA ILE A 64 -11.89 -2.68 -3.20
C ILE A 64 -12.97 -3.71 -3.57
N ASP A 65 -12.69 -5.01 -3.39
CA ASP A 65 -13.63 -6.10 -3.63
C ASP A 65 -14.70 -6.22 -2.54
N PHE A 66 -14.47 -5.63 -1.36
CA PHE A 66 -15.41 -5.73 -0.24
C PHE A 66 -16.73 -5.00 -0.50
N ALA A 67 -16.67 -3.77 -1.02
CA ALA A 67 -17.86 -2.99 -1.29
C ALA A 67 -18.83 -3.72 -2.25
N PRO A 68 -18.41 -4.16 -3.45
CA PRO A 68 -19.31 -4.90 -4.35
C PRO A 68 -19.76 -6.23 -3.76
N THR A 69 -18.93 -6.89 -2.93
CA THR A 69 -19.33 -8.11 -2.22
C THR A 69 -20.48 -7.84 -1.26
N PHE A 70 -20.36 -6.84 -0.41
CA PHE A 70 -21.37 -6.52 0.59
C PHE A 70 -22.68 -6.05 -0.05
N LEU A 71 -22.59 -5.27 -1.13
CA LEU A 71 -23.76 -4.84 -1.89
C LEU A 71 -24.49 -6.03 -2.52
N GLU A 72 -23.74 -6.92 -3.20
CA GLU A 72 -24.33 -8.12 -3.81
C GLU A 72 -25.02 -9.02 -2.78
N LEU A 73 -24.37 -9.27 -1.64
CA LEU A 73 -24.94 -10.09 -0.58
C LEU A 73 -26.17 -9.46 0.08
N ALA A 74 -26.24 -8.14 0.13
CA ALA A 74 -27.41 -7.40 0.61
C ALA A 74 -28.51 -7.26 -0.43
N GLY A 75 -28.30 -7.72 -1.67
CA GLY A 75 -29.26 -7.55 -2.77
C GLY A 75 -29.40 -6.08 -3.23
N ILE A 76 -28.37 -5.26 -3.01
CA ILE A 76 -28.36 -3.83 -3.33
C ILE A 76 -27.47 -3.60 -4.54
N THR A 77 -27.92 -2.76 -5.48
CA THR A 77 -27.14 -2.37 -6.67
C THR A 77 -26.35 -1.08 -6.41
N GLU A 78 -25.22 -0.88 -7.12
CA GLU A 78 -24.44 0.36 -7.07
C GLU A 78 -25.27 1.60 -7.32
N LYS A 79 -26.25 1.52 -8.23
CA LYS A 79 -27.14 2.65 -8.55
C LYS A 79 -28.01 3.10 -7.38
N GLN A 80 -28.36 2.18 -6.48
CA GLN A 80 -29.21 2.47 -5.31
C GLN A 80 -28.44 3.19 -4.20
N VAL A 81 -27.11 3.10 -4.17
CA VAL A 81 -26.28 3.68 -3.08
C VAL A 81 -25.58 4.97 -3.46
N GLY A 82 -25.64 5.39 -4.73
CA GLY A 82 -25.02 6.62 -5.18
C GLY A 82 -23.49 6.64 -5.07
N MET A 83 -22.84 5.48 -5.04
CA MET A 83 -21.39 5.35 -5.03
C MET A 83 -20.80 5.68 -6.40
N ALA A 84 -19.55 6.13 -6.43
CA ALA A 84 -18.76 6.18 -7.66
C ALA A 84 -18.64 4.77 -8.27
N PRO A 85 -18.37 4.65 -9.59
CA PRO A 85 -18.19 3.35 -10.23
C PRO A 85 -17.17 2.49 -9.48
N ILE A 86 -17.54 1.26 -9.15
CA ILE A 86 -16.72 0.34 -8.37
C ILE A 86 -15.79 -0.43 -9.32
N ALA A 87 -14.48 -0.35 -9.11
CA ALA A 87 -13.49 -1.10 -9.88
C ALA A 87 -13.26 -2.53 -9.32
N GLY A 88 -13.66 -2.78 -8.06
CA GLY A 88 -13.54 -4.07 -7.41
C GLY A 88 -14.53 -5.10 -7.96
N ARG A 89 -14.28 -6.38 -7.64
CA ARG A 89 -15.09 -7.52 -8.04
C ARG A 89 -15.61 -8.26 -6.82
N SER A 90 -16.91 -8.52 -6.76
CA SER A 90 -17.51 -9.29 -5.67
C SER A 90 -16.81 -10.65 -5.45
N LEU A 91 -16.58 -11.00 -4.19
CA LEU A 91 -15.97 -12.27 -3.77
C LEU A 91 -16.97 -13.44 -3.78
N ASN A 92 -18.19 -13.22 -4.23
CA ASN A 92 -19.22 -14.25 -4.25
C ASN A 92 -18.87 -15.42 -5.19
N ASP A 93 -18.06 -15.18 -6.22
CA ASP A 93 -17.46 -16.21 -7.07
C ASP A 93 -16.57 -17.17 -6.24
N ILE A 94 -15.75 -16.65 -5.33
CA ILE A 94 -14.94 -17.43 -4.39
C ILE A 94 -15.83 -18.13 -3.37
N PHE A 95 -16.80 -17.44 -2.79
CA PHE A 95 -17.68 -18.02 -1.76
C PHE A 95 -18.47 -19.23 -2.28
N ARG A 96 -18.95 -19.16 -3.52
CA ARG A 96 -19.71 -20.27 -4.16
C ARG A 96 -18.82 -21.40 -4.69
N SER A 97 -17.53 -21.18 -4.84
CA SER A 97 -16.56 -22.22 -5.21
C SER A 97 -16.28 -23.13 -4.02
N ALA A 98 -16.11 -24.44 -4.26
CA ALA A 98 -15.62 -25.39 -3.26
C ALA A 98 -14.11 -25.65 -3.39
N LYS A 99 -13.40 -25.00 -4.35
CA LYS A 99 -12.00 -25.25 -4.64
C LYS A 99 -11.10 -24.61 -3.59
N SER A 100 -10.03 -25.32 -3.21
CA SER A 100 -8.84 -24.78 -2.56
C SER A 100 -7.83 -24.28 -3.61
N GLY A 101 -6.87 -23.45 -3.20
CA GLY A 101 -5.93 -22.83 -4.12
C GLY A 101 -6.62 -21.78 -4.98
N GLN A 102 -6.27 -21.68 -6.26
CA GLN A 102 -6.90 -20.75 -7.19
C GLN A 102 -8.35 -21.20 -7.52
N ALA A 103 -9.31 -20.53 -6.93
CA ALA A 103 -10.74 -20.81 -7.12
C ALA A 103 -11.29 -20.15 -8.40
N CYS A 104 -10.78 -18.98 -8.79
CA CYS A 104 -11.25 -18.17 -9.89
C CYS A 104 -10.08 -17.67 -10.76
N ALA A 105 -9.92 -18.22 -11.96
CA ALA A 105 -8.76 -17.94 -12.83
C ALA A 105 -8.60 -16.47 -13.25
N VAL A 106 -9.66 -15.67 -13.20
CA VAL A 106 -9.58 -14.24 -13.55
C VAL A 106 -9.04 -13.36 -12.42
N ARG A 107 -8.80 -13.92 -11.24
CA ARG A 107 -8.17 -13.26 -10.09
C ARG A 107 -6.68 -13.58 -10.05
N ASP A 108 -5.99 -13.37 -11.15
CA ASP A 108 -4.60 -13.74 -11.37
C ASP A 108 -3.59 -12.64 -11.00
N HIS A 109 -4.07 -11.49 -10.54
CA HIS A 109 -3.24 -10.35 -10.11
C HIS A 109 -4.04 -9.39 -9.21
N VAL A 110 -3.31 -8.46 -8.59
CA VAL A 110 -3.89 -7.33 -7.85
C VAL A 110 -3.12 -6.05 -8.17
N ILE A 111 -3.84 -4.93 -8.27
CA ILE A 111 -3.27 -3.59 -8.35
C ILE A 111 -3.19 -3.01 -6.95
N ILE A 112 -2.05 -2.41 -6.63
CA ILE A 112 -1.79 -1.71 -5.38
C ILE A 112 -1.31 -0.29 -5.67
N GLY A 113 -1.28 0.56 -4.66
CA GLY A 113 -0.71 1.89 -4.80
C GLY A 113 -1.04 2.83 -3.66
N ARG A 114 -0.40 4.00 -3.70
CA ARG A 114 -0.67 5.10 -2.80
C ARG A 114 -0.52 6.44 -3.50
N GLU A 115 -1.09 7.48 -2.93
CA GLU A 115 -0.86 8.88 -3.30
C GLU A 115 -0.14 9.60 -2.18
N ARG A 116 -0.82 9.84 -1.08
CA ARG A 116 -0.34 10.55 0.09
C ARG A 116 -0.61 9.71 1.33
N ASN A 117 0.41 9.53 2.18
CA ASN A 117 0.24 8.85 3.44
C ASN A 117 0.19 9.88 4.59
N ASP A 118 1.21 10.74 4.68
CA ASP A 118 1.31 11.70 5.76
C ASP A 118 1.84 13.06 5.29
N VAL A 119 2.03 14.00 6.24
CA VAL A 119 2.61 15.33 6.02
C VAL A 119 4.13 15.28 5.84
N GLY A 120 4.80 16.43 5.77
CA GLY A 120 6.26 16.55 5.87
C GLY A 120 7.00 16.55 4.54
N ARG A 121 6.28 16.70 3.43
CA ARG A 121 6.85 17.09 2.13
C ARG A 121 6.40 18.51 1.79
N PRO A 122 7.19 19.25 0.96
CA PRO A 122 6.78 20.55 0.44
C PRO A 122 5.35 20.52 -0.11
N HIS A 123 4.58 21.56 0.15
CA HIS A 123 3.21 21.75 -0.37
C HIS A 123 2.23 20.61 -0.03
N ASP A 124 2.47 19.88 1.04
CA ASP A 124 1.72 18.67 1.41
C ASP A 124 1.69 17.58 0.31
N TRP A 125 2.69 17.56 -0.56
CA TRP A 125 2.76 16.58 -1.65
C TRP A 125 2.82 15.13 -1.15
N GLY A 126 2.25 14.25 -1.95
CA GLY A 126 2.36 12.82 -1.75
C GLY A 126 3.63 12.21 -2.38
N TYR A 127 3.75 10.89 -2.22
CA TYR A 127 4.68 10.05 -2.98
C TYR A 127 3.87 9.02 -3.76
N PRO A 128 3.47 9.35 -4.99
CA PRO A 128 2.57 8.53 -5.77
C PRO A 128 3.25 7.29 -6.33
N VAL A 129 2.69 6.14 -5.99
CA VAL A 129 3.12 4.82 -6.48
C VAL A 129 1.90 4.08 -7.02
N ARG A 130 2.08 3.34 -8.11
CA ARG A 130 1.17 2.30 -8.57
C ARG A 130 1.95 1.02 -8.77
N GLY A 131 1.34 -0.10 -8.44
CA GLY A 131 1.98 -1.40 -8.56
C GLY A 131 1.01 -2.49 -8.99
N ILE A 132 1.58 -3.59 -9.43
CA ILE A 132 0.86 -4.82 -9.75
C ILE A 132 1.62 -6.01 -9.17
N VAL A 133 0.88 -6.90 -8.50
CA VAL A 133 1.40 -8.20 -8.08
C VAL A 133 0.77 -9.27 -8.95
N LYS A 134 1.62 -10.06 -9.62
CA LYS A 134 1.22 -11.17 -10.49
C LYS A 134 2.31 -12.21 -10.59
N ASN A 135 1.95 -13.49 -10.52
CA ASN A 135 2.90 -14.61 -10.63
C ASN A 135 4.10 -14.50 -9.68
N ASP A 136 3.85 -14.07 -8.44
CA ASP A 136 4.88 -13.79 -7.43
C ASP A 136 5.91 -12.72 -7.82
N LEU A 137 5.58 -11.85 -8.77
CA LEU A 137 6.34 -10.67 -9.11
C LEU A 137 5.59 -9.43 -8.64
N LEU A 138 6.26 -8.53 -7.95
CA LEU A 138 5.78 -7.21 -7.59
C LEU A 138 6.48 -6.17 -8.45
N TYR A 139 5.74 -5.50 -9.33
CA TYR A 139 6.22 -4.35 -10.09
C TYR A 139 5.63 -3.06 -9.52
N LEU A 140 6.49 -2.06 -9.30
CA LEU A 140 6.11 -0.71 -8.84
C LEU A 140 6.56 0.35 -9.85
N HIS A 141 5.70 1.34 -10.07
CA HIS A 141 6.01 2.58 -10.78
C HIS A 141 5.90 3.78 -9.85
N ASN A 142 7.01 4.46 -9.63
CA ASN A 142 7.11 5.69 -8.84
C ASN A 142 6.97 6.89 -9.78
N PHE A 143 5.87 7.64 -9.66
CA PHE A 143 5.59 8.78 -10.56
C PHE A 143 6.45 10.01 -10.25
N GLU A 144 6.91 10.13 -9.01
CA GLU A 144 7.69 11.28 -8.53
C GLU A 144 8.99 10.80 -7.82
N PRO A 145 9.91 10.14 -8.53
CA PRO A 145 11.09 9.51 -7.91
C PRO A 145 12.07 10.51 -7.29
N ALA A 146 11.95 11.80 -7.60
CA ALA A 146 12.73 12.85 -6.97
C ALA A 146 12.25 13.23 -5.57
N ARG A 147 11.03 12.81 -5.17
CA ARG A 147 10.49 13.05 -3.83
C ARG A 147 10.98 11.98 -2.87
N TRP A 148 11.07 12.32 -1.58
CA TRP A 148 11.42 11.37 -0.54
C TRP A 148 10.28 10.39 -0.26
N PRO A 149 10.50 9.05 -0.36
CA PRO A 149 9.42 8.07 -0.29
C PRO A 149 8.80 7.94 1.11
N SER A 150 9.55 8.28 2.16
CA SER A 150 9.10 8.19 3.55
C SER A 150 8.83 9.56 4.21
N GLY A 151 8.69 10.63 3.41
CA GLY A 151 8.69 12.01 3.89
C GLY A 151 10.10 12.60 3.90
N ASN A 152 10.20 13.91 3.98
CA ASN A 152 11.49 14.61 3.91
C ASN A 152 12.33 14.38 5.18
N PRO A 153 13.67 14.28 5.05
CA PRO A 153 14.60 14.14 6.19
C PRO A 153 14.46 15.25 7.22
N GLU A 154 14.38 16.51 6.78
CA GLU A 154 14.30 17.70 7.61
C GLU A 154 12.98 17.82 8.39
N THR A 155 12.00 16.99 8.09
CA THR A 155 10.75 16.87 8.85
C THR A 155 10.62 15.54 9.56
N GLY A 156 11.70 14.74 9.58
CA GLY A 156 11.76 13.49 10.34
C GLY A 156 11.08 12.29 9.66
N TYR A 157 11.01 12.23 8.33
CA TYR A 157 10.46 11.09 7.57
C TYR A 157 9.07 10.66 8.07
N THR A 158 8.14 11.58 8.02
CA THR A 158 6.82 11.49 8.67
C THR A 158 5.92 10.34 8.20
N ASP A 159 6.11 9.79 7.00
CA ASP A 159 5.38 8.60 6.55
C ASP A 159 5.75 7.32 7.32
N CYS A 160 6.78 7.38 8.16
CA CYS A 160 7.20 6.29 9.04
C CYS A 160 7.05 6.73 10.50
N GLY A 161 6.19 6.05 11.26
CA GLY A 161 5.94 6.35 12.67
C GLY A 161 7.20 6.27 13.53
N GLY A 162 7.34 7.18 14.50
CA GLY A 162 8.44 7.23 15.46
C GLY A 162 8.51 5.95 16.28
N SER A 163 9.67 5.30 16.26
CA SER A 163 9.91 4.07 17.02
C SER A 163 11.41 3.88 17.22
N PRO A 164 11.83 3.09 18.22
CA PRO A 164 13.24 2.73 18.37
C PRO A 164 13.84 2.12 17.10
N THR A 165 13.08 1.28 16.39
CA THR A 165 13.51 0.67 15.12
C THR A 165 13.78 1.72 14.05
N LYS A 166 12.92 2.73 13.90
CA LYS A 166 13.13 3.84 12.96
C LYS A 166 14.42 4.58 13.29
N THR A 167 14.57 5.02 14.54
CA THR A 167 15.73 5.78 15.01
C THR A 167 17.04 5.00 14.81
N GLU A 168 17.06 3.70 15.14
CA GLU A 168 18.23 2.88 14.91
C GLU A 168 18.52 2.66 13.42
N THR A 169 17.50 2.53 12.58
CA THR A 169 17.70 2.42 11.12
C THR A 169 18.25 3.73 10.55
N LEU A 170 17.80 4.89 11.00
CA LEU A 170 18.33 6.18 10.58
C LEU A 170 19.84 6.31 10.89
N LYS A 171 20.27 5.88 12.08
CA LYS A 171 21.69 5.89 12.46
C LYS A 171 22.58 5.04 11.54
N THR A 172 22.04 4.02 10.89
CA THR A 172 22.81 3.14 9.99
C THR A 172 23.36 3.89 8.77
N ARG A 173 22.77 5.04 8.39
CA ARG A 173 23.26 5.89 7.29
C ARG A 173 24.71 6.31 7.47
N LEU A 174 25.15 6.53 8.70
CA LEU A 174 26.52 6.96 9.03
C LEU A 174 27.49 5.79 9.18
N SER A 175 27.06 4.56 8.95
CA SER A 175 27.88 3.35 9.05
C SER A 175 28.09 2.73 7.67
N PRO A 176 29.30 2.77 7.07
CA PRO A 176 29.57 2.24 5.72
C PRO A 176 29.18 0.77 5.52
N LYS A 177 29.14 -0.01 6.61
CA LYS A 177 28.75 -1.44 6.57
C LYS A 177 27.21 -1.65 6.63
N GLN A 178 26.46 -0.64 7.04
CA GLN A 178 25.02 -0.77 7.32
C GLN A 178 24.19 0.28 6.57
N GLU A 179 24.80 1.20 5.83
CA GLU A 179 24.16 2.28 5.08
C GLU A 179 23.02 1.78 4.17
N HIS A 180 23.21 0.60 3.58
CA HIS A 180 22.19 -0.04 2.75
C HIS A 180 20.82 -0.22 3.45
N ARG A 181 20.79 -0.32 4.79
CA ARG A 181 19.53 -0.42 5.56
C ARG A 181 18.78 0.89 5.54
N TRP A 182 19.52 2.00 5.67
CA TRP A 182 18.93 3.33 5.53
C TRP A 182 18.46 3.57 4.08
N GLU A 183 19.27 3.23 3.09
CA GLU A 183 18.91 3.39 1.67
C GLU A 183 17.64 2.63 1.34
N LEU A 184 17.53 1.37 1.76
CA LEU A 184 16.32 0.56 1.57
C LEU A 184 15.09 1.14 2.27
N SER A 185 15.24 1.81 3.41
CA SER A 185 14.12 2.30 4.22
C SER A 185 13.71 3.73 3.88
N PHE A 186 14.68 4.59 3.63
CA PHE A 186 14.48 6.04 3.53
C PHE A 186 15.07 6.68 2.27
N GLY A 187 16.01 6.01 1.59
CA GLY A 187 16.65 6.53 0.38
C GLY A 187 15.67 6.76 -0.78
N LEU A 188 16.08 7.60 -1.73
CA LEU A 188 15.31 7.86 -2.96
C LEU A 188 15.15 6.58 -3.78
N ARG A 189 14.05 6.48 -4.50
CA ARG A 189 13.70 5.32 -5.34
C ARG A 189 13.92 5.63 -6.82
N GLY A 190 14.19 4.58 -7.60
CA GLY A 190 14.08 4.66 -9.06
C GLY A 190 12.63 4.81 -9.52
N ALA A 191 12.43 5.19 -10.77
CA ALA A 191 11.10 5.28 -11.35
C ALA A 191 10.39 3.92 -11.42
N GLU A 192 11.16 2.83 -11.54
CA GLU A 192 10.64 1.47 -11.65
C GLU A 192 11.33 0.55 -10.64
N GLU A 193 10.54 -0.32 -10.02
CA GLU A 193 11.03 -1.37 -9.13
C GLU A 193 10.36 -2.68 -9.52
N LEU A 194 11.12 -3.80 -9.48
CA LEU A 194 10.62 -5.16 -9.67
C LEU A 194 11.23 -6.08 -8.62
N TYR A 195 10.42 -6.91 -8.00
CA TYR A 195 10.83 -7.88 -6.99
C TYR A 195 10.27 -9.27 -7.29
N ASP A 196 11.11 -10.31 -7.19
CA ASP A 196 10.69 -11.71 -7.24
C ASP A 196 10.35 -12.18 -5.81
N LEU A 197 9.08 -12.15 -5.44
CA LEU A 197 8.60 -12.42 -4.09
C LEU A 197 8.89 -13.86 -3.61
N ARG A 198 9.12 -14.80 -4.53
CA ARG A 198 9.54 -16.17 -4.15
C ARG A 198 10.97 -16.23 -3.64
N ARG A 199 11.86 -15.40 -4.18
CA ARG A 199 13.29 -15.38 -3.85
C ARG A 199 13.65 -14.26 -2.88
N ASP A 200 12.86 -13.18 -2.92
CA ASP A 200 13.07 -11.95 -2.17
C ASP A 200 11.72 -11.43 -1.62
N PRO A 201 11.10 -12.17 -0.68
CA PRO A 201 9.79 -11.79 -0.11
C PRO A 201 9.83 -10.43 0.62
N ASN A 202 11.00 -10.00 1.08
CA ASN A 202 11.17 -8.71 1.74
C ASN A 202 11.50 -7.56 0.77
N CYS A 203 11.47 -7.80 -0.55
CA CYS A 203 11.71 -6.79 -1.60
C CYS A 203 13.04 -6.02 -1.42
N LEU A 204 14.14 -6.70 -1.12
CA LEU A 204 15.44 -6.06 -0.83
C LEU A 204 16.24 -5.75 -2.09
N LYS A 205 16.02 -6.49 -3.17
CA LYS A 205 16.79 -6.37 -4.40
C LYS A 205 15.89 -5.98 -5.58
N ASN A 206 15.92 -4.71 -5.95
CA ASN A 206 15.25 -4.26 -7.17
C ASN A 206 15.93 -4.87 -8.42
N VAL A 207 15.21 -5.65 -9.19
CA VAL A 207 15.68 -6.30 -10.43
C VAL A 207 15.08 -5.69 -11.71
N ALA A 208 14.40 -4.54 -11.64
CA ALA A 208 13.78 -3.89 -12.80
C ALA A 208 14.79 -3.56 -13.92
N GLY A 209 16.05 -3.30 -13.57
CA GLY A 209 17.14 -3.05 -14.52
C GLY A 209 17.89 -4.30 -14.99
N ASP A 210 17.56 -5.49 -14.48
CA ASP A 210 18.22 -6.73 -14.85
C ASP A 210 17.70 -7.22 -16.22
N ALA A 211 18.62 -7.52 -17.13
CA ALA A 211 18.30 -8.04 -18.45
C ALA A 211 17.49 -9.34 -18.43
N ALA A 212 17.69 -10.16 -17.38
CA ALA A 212 16.96 -11.41 -17.18
C ALA A 212 15.46 -11.20 -16.91
N PHE A 213 15.06 -10.03 -16.40
CA PHE A 213 13.67 -9.70 -16.04
C PHE A 213 13.03 -8.66 -16.97
N ARG A 214 13.71 -8.33 -18.06
CA ARG A 214 13.27 -7.27 -18.99
C ARG A 214 11.88 -7.53 -19.59
N ALA A 215 11.59 -8.76 -19.92
CA ALA A 215 10.30 -9.14 -20.52
C ALA A 215 9.16 -9.02 -19.50
N GLU A 216 9.37 -9.53 -18.30
CA GLU A 216 8.40 -9.48 -17.19
C GLU A 216 8.14 -8.03 -16.74
N THR A 217 9.20 -7.22 -16.60
CA THR A 217 9.08 -5.79 -16.28
C THR A 217 8.21 -5.07 -17.30
N LEU A 218 8.48 -5.27 -18.59
CA LEU A 218 7.70 -4.66 -19.65
C LEU A 218 6.24 -5.14 -19.64
N GLN A 219 6.02 -6.44 -19.49
CA GLN A 219 4.67 -7.02 -19.47
C GLN A 219 3.83 -6.47 -18.31
N LEU A 220 4.39 -6.46 -17.10
CA LEU A 220 3.70 -5.97 -15.91
C LEU A 220 3.42 -4.47 -16.00
N ARG A 221 4.38 -3.67 -16.48
CA ARG A 221 4.19 -2.25 -16.74
C ARG A 221 3.03 -2.00 -17.72
N VAL A 222 3.05 -2.69 -18.87
CA VAL A 222 2.00 -2.52 -19.89
C VAL A 222 0.63 -2.92 -19.32
N GLN A 223 0.55 -4.03 -18.60
CA GLN A 223 -0.70 -4.45 -17.96
C GLN A 223 -1.19 -3.42 -16.94
N LEU A 224 -0.32 -2.99 -16.02
CA LEU A 224 -0.65 -2.00 -15.00
C LEU A 224 -1.21 -0.72 -15.63
N PHE A 225 -0.49 -0.12 -16.57
CA PHE A 225 -0.90 1.14 -17.18
C PHE A 225 -2.21 1.02 -17.98
N ARG A 226 -2.42 -0.08 -18.69
CA ARG A 226 -3.68 -0.36 -19.39
C ARG A 226 -4.86 -0.42 -18.42
N GLU A 227 -4.71 -1.08 -17.28
CA GLU A 227 -5.78 -1.23 -16.31
C GLU A 227 -6.06 0.07 -15.54
N LEU A 228 -5.03 0.81 -15.16
CA LEU A 228 -5.17 2.15 -14.57
C LEU A 228 -5.84 3.12 -15.56
N GLN A 229 -5.51 3.04 -16.85
CA GLN A 229 -6.17 3.84 -17.88
C GLN A 229 -7.66 3.48 -18.01
N ALA A 230 -8.00 2.18 -17.96
CA ALA A 230 -9.39 1.73 -18.00
C ALA A 230 -10.19 2.17 -16.76
N GLN A 231 -9.52 2.35 -15.62
CA GLN A 231 -10.08 2.87 -14.37
C GLN A 231 -10.05 4.41 -14.30
N ALA A 232 -9.59 5.08 -15.36
CA ALA A 232 -9.47 6.54 -15.45
C ALA A 232 -8.55 7.16 -14.35
N ASP A 233 -7.49 6.44 -13.94
CA ASP A 233 -6.53 6.95 -12.96
C ASP A 233 -5.85 8.24 -13.48
N PRO A 234 -5.96 9.38 -12.76
CA PRO A 234 -5.41 10.66 -13.21
C PRO A 234 -3.91 10.64 -13.45
N ARG A 235 -3.11 9.82 -12.72
CA ARG A 235 -1.65 9.73 -12.89
C ARG A 235 -1.28 9.27 -14.30
N VAL A 236 -1.94 8.22 -14.80
CA VAL A 236 -1.64 7.69 -16.14
C VAL A 236 -2.32 8.47 -17.27
N LEU A 237 -3.29 9.32 -16.94
CA LEU A 237 -3.96 10.20 -17.91
C LEU A 237 -3.30 11.58 -18.02
N GLY A 238 -2.12 11.80 -17.42
CA GLY A 238 -1.41 13.08 -17.45
C GLY A 238 -2.06 14.18 -16.60
N ARG A 239 -2.93 13.82 -15.65
CA ARG A 239 -3.65 14.75 -14.75
C ARG A 239 -3.32 14.50 -13.29
N GLY A 240 -2.15 13.90 -13.01
CA GLY A 240 -1.76 13.52 -11.66
C GLY A 240 -1.56 14.67 -10.69
N GLN A 241 -1.34 15.90 -11.19
CA GLN A 241 -1.23 17.12 -10.38
C GLN A 241 -2.49 17.37 -9.53
N ILE A 242 -3.66 16.87 -9.92
CA ILE A 242 -4.89 17.02 -9.13
C ILE A 242 -4.74 16.48 -7.70
N PHE A 243 -3.95 15.45 -7.50
CA PHE A 243 -3.71 14.88 -6.17
C PHE A 243 -2.82 15.80 -5.31
N ASP A 244 -1.96 16.58 -5.94
CA ASP A 244 -1.09 17.55 -5.27
C ASP A 244 -1.85 18.85 -4.95
N GLU A 245 -2.96 19.12 -5.64
CA GLU A 245 -3.84 20.28 -5.40
C GLU A 245 -4.85 20.06 -4.27
N TYR A 246 -5.18 18.78 -3.95
CA TYR A 246 -6.08 18.48 -2.83
C TYR A 246 -5.47 18.91 -1.49
N PRO A 247 -6.21 19.66 -0.67
CA PRO A 247 -5.71 20.02 0.65
C PRO A 247 -5.50 18.78 1.52
N PHE A 248 -4.51 18.84 2.40
CA PHE A 248 -4.36 17.80 3.40
C PHE A 248 -5.60 17.74 4.30
N ALA A 249 -6.05 16.53 4.65
CA ALA A 249 -7.33 16.32 5.32
C ALA A 249 -7.43 16.97 6.73
N SER A 250 -6.29 17.02 7.47
CA SER A 250 -6.24 17.69 8.77
C SER A 250 -5.89 19.17 8.59
N ASP A 251 -6.81 20.06 8.94
CA ASP A 251 -6.58 21.52 8.89
C ASP A 251 -5.40 21.94 9.80
N GLU A 252 -5.21 21.26 10.93
CA GLU A 252 -4.13 21.54 11.88
C GLU A 252 -2.75 21.27 11.27
N LEU A 253 -2.64 20.25 10.41
CA LEU A 253 -1.39 19.80 9.82
C LEU A 253 -1.18 20.31 8.38
N ARG A 254 -2.15 21.03 7.82
CA ARG A 254 -2.04 21.57 6.45
C ARG A 254 -0.88 22.56 6.36
N GLY A 255 -0.05 22.43 5.30
CA GLY A 255 1.14 23.22 5.11
C GLY A 255 2.22 22.91 6.18
N PHE A 256 2.24 21.68 6.70
CA PHE A 256 3.15 21.27 7.79
C PHE A 256 4.60 21.58 7.45
N TYR A 257 5.07 21.25 6.27
CA TYR A 257 6.47 21.40 5.86
C TYR A 257 6.93 22.86 5.99
N GLU A 258 6.21 23.79 5.37
CA GLU A 258 6.56 25.21 5.34
C GLU A 258 6.42 25.85 6.73
N ARG A 259 5.43 25.47 7.50
CA ARG A 259 5.20 25.95 8.86
C ARG A 259 6.29 25.48 9.80
N TYR A 260 6.66 24.20 9.72
CA TYR A 260 7.73 23.59 10.50
C TYR A 260 9.08 24.26 10.24
N LEU A 261 9.43 24.47 8.96
CA LEU A 261 10.69 25.12 8.58
C LEU A 261 10.76 26.61 8.98
N ARG A 262 9.61 27.27 9.19
CA ARG A 262 9.56 28.62 9.76
C ARG A 262 9.71 28.63 11.28
N GLY A 263 9.86 27.47 11.91
CA GLY A 263 10.01 27.34 13.37
C GLY A 263 8.70 27.32 14.15
N GLU A 264 7.56 27.09 13.48
CA GLU A 264 6.29 26.88 14.17
C GLU A 264 6.34 25.55 14.94
N LYS A 265 5.91 25.57 16.20
CA LYS A 265 5.82 24.36 17.03
C LYS A 265 4.60 23.56 16.60
N LEU A 266 4.83 22.59 15.72
CA LEU A 266 3.83 21.67 15.25
C LEU A 266 4.06 20.30 15.89
N ASP A 267 2.99 19.70 16.39
CA ASP A 267 3.03 18.37 16.99
C ASP A 267 2.75 17.31 15.92
N ALA A 268 3.81 16.80 15.31
CA ALA A 268 3.74 15.61 14.49
C ALA A 268 3.92 14.36 15.36
N ARG A 269 2.95 14.03 16.16
CA ARG A 269 2.89 13.04 17.27
C ARG A 269 3.59 11.70 17.03
N TRP A 270 3.92 11.38 15.79
CA TRP A 270 4.51 10.09 15.35
C TRP A 270 5.97 10.20 14.90
N ILE A 271 6.65 11.29 15.17
CA ILE A 271 8.10 11.42 14.96
C ILE A 271 8.82 11.67 16.29
N ASN A 272 10.09 11.23 16.35
CA ASN A 272 10.99 11.61 17.44
C ASN A 272 11.86 12.79 16.95
N ASP A 273 12.19 13.73 17.84
CA ASP A 273 13.08 14.87 17.50
C ASP A 273 14.44 14.40 16.94
N SER A 274 14.93 13.25 17.43
CA SER A 274 16.17 12.63 16.98
C SER A 274 16.11 12.07 15.54
N ASP A 275 14.94 11.97 14.93
CA ASP A 275 14.73 11.44 13.58
C ASP A 275 14.81 12.55 12.53
N VAL A 276 14.91 13.82 12.94
CA VAL A 276 15.03 14.97 12.04
C VAL A 276 16.47 15.12 11.57
N GLU A 277 16.67 15.16 10.26
CA GLU A 277 17.99 15.30 9.64
C GLU A 277 18.02 16.54 8.73
N PRO A 278 18.96 17.48 8.92
CA PRO A 278 19.04 18.68 8.09
C PRO A 278 19.50 18.35 6.66
N LEU A 279 18.99 19.08 5.67
CA LEU A 279 19.48 19.00 4.29
C LEU A 279 20.57 20.06 4.03
N PRO A 280 21.57 19.79 3.15
CA PRO A 280 21.81 18.50 2.51
C PRO A 280 22.27 17.44 3.50
N LEU A 281 21.83 16.20 3.30
CA LEU A 281 22.26 15.10 4.16
C LEU A 281 23.79 14.99 4.16
N PRO A 282 24.44 14.90 5.33
CA PRO A 282 25.88 14.71 5.41
C PRO A 282 26.28 13.45 4.63
N ARG A 283 27.29 13.56 3.76
CA ARG A 283 27.83 12.40 3.06
C ARG A 283 28.63 11.53 4.04
N THR A 284 28.51 10.23 3.95
CA THR A 284 29.44 9.29 4.59
C THR A 284 30.84 9.54 4.03
N ARG A 285 31.81 9.73 4.91
CA ARG A 285 33.22 9.88 4.53
C ARG A 285 33.85 8.53 4.22
#